data_70a75a3977d3b98d5ba63ad0879f79c7
#
_entry.id   70a75a3977d3b98d5ba63ad0879f79c7
#
_cell.length_a   1.000
_cell.length_b   1.000
_cell.length_c   1.000
_cell.angle_alpha   90.00
_cell.angle_beta   90.00
_cell.angle_gamma   90.00
#
_symmetry.space_group_name_H-M   'P 1'
#
loop_
_entity.id
_entity.type
_entity.pdbx_description
1 polymer ?
#
loop_
_entity_poly.entity_id
_entity_poly.type
_entity_poly.pdbx_seq_one_letter_code
_entity_poly.pdbx_strand_id
1 'polypeptide(L)'
;MDMTPSSTFRVAACDLNGQMRGKRVPASHIDKLSTGLLRMPLSIMNADIFGADIENSPLVFESGDADGMLLPADRGPVPMPWLEKPTPLVQMVMHRDDGTPFEGDPRHALAMVLDRYAARGWTVMAATELEFTLVDDSGETLAPAKDPATGRTLDAAQILSVDQIDRFDAFFDDVYSGAAAMDIPARATTSESGLGQFEITLTHQDAMRAADDAWLFKTLIRCTARSHGMAATFMAKPFLQDAGNGLHVHFSVLDKDGKNVFDNGGPEGTNTLLSAIAGCLEALVPSTLVFAPHAGSYDRLVRGAHAPTATSWAYENRTSAIRVPGGAHTARRIEHRVAGGDTNPYLMFAVIFGAAMVGIEDGLTPPPPISGNAYAQDLPELLKDWHAATGRFATDPLLPRILPAELIRNMVLTKEQELGALAAIPKEDHWKIYLETV
;
A
#
# COMPACT_ATOMS: atom_id res chain seq x y z
N MET A 1 -20.68 -26.68 -5.94
CA MET A 1 -19.68 -26.59 -7.02
C MET A 1 -18.75 -27.78 -6.87
N ASP A 2 -18.64 -28.55 -7.91
CA ASP A 2 -17.77 -29.74 -7.92
C ASP A 2 -16.30 -29.24 -7.93
N MET A 3 -15.67 -29.26 -6.78
CA MET A 3 -14.28 -28.84 -6.60
C MET A 3 -13.35 -29.97 -7.02
N THR A 4 -13.22 -30.19 -8.33
CA THR A 4 -12.08 -31.00 -8.79
C THR A 4 -10.82 -30.23 -8.34
N PRO A 5 -9.94 -30.82 -7.53
CA PRO A 5 -8.74 -30.12 -7.04
C PRO A 5 -7.96 -29.54 -8.21
N SER A 6 -7.58 -28.26 -8.12
CA SER A 6 -6.71 -27.66 -9.14
C SER A 6 -5.42 -28.48 -9.24
N SER A 7 -4.98 -28.78 -10.48
CA SER A 7 -3.72 -29.49 -10.72
C SER A 7 -2.47 -28.65 -10.35
N THR A 8 -2.66 -27.38 -10.06
CA THR A 8 -1.59 -26.43 -9.75
C THR A 8 -2.04 -25.42 -8.68
N PHE A 9 -1.08 -24.78 -8.04
CA PHE A 9 -1.26 -23.60 -7.20
C PHE A 9 -0.23 -22.52 -7.58
N ARG A 10 -0.38 -21.32 -7.05
CA ARG A 10 0.58 -20.24 -7.21
C ARG A 10 1.21 -19.89 -5.88
N VAL A 11 2.47 -19.50 -5.92
CA VAL A 11 3.21 -18.94 -4.79
C VAL A 11 3.72 -17.57 -5.19
N ALA A 12 3.60 -16.58 -4.32
CA ALA A 12 4.08 -15.23 -4.61
C ALA A 12 4.53 -14.49 -3.36
N ALA A 13 5.66 -13.79 -3.47
CA ALA A 13 6.13 -12.78 -2.53
C ALA A 13 5.91 -11.37 -3.10
N CYS A 14 5.85 -10.36 -2.24
CA CYS A 14 5.68 -8.97 -2.62
C CYS A 14 7.04 -8.29 -2.78
N ASP A 15 7.37 -7.78 -3.97
CA ASP A 15 8.60 -7.03 -4.20
C ASP A 15 8.50 -5.57 -3.69
N LEU A 16 9.57 -4.78 -3.84
CA LEU A 16 9.61 -3.37 -3.40
C LEU A 16 8.54 -2.50 -4.08
N ASN A 17 8.17 -2.81 -5.32
CA ASN A 17 7.13 -2.10 -6.07
C ASN A 17 5.71 -2.61 -5.79
N GLY A 18 5.54 -3.57 -4.88
CA GLY A 18 4.22 -4.13 -4.56
C GLY A 18 3.76 -5.22 -5.53
N GLN A 19 4.60 -5.63 -6.49
CA GLN A 19 4.24 -6.65 -7.47
C GLN A 19 4.36 -8.06 -6.91
N MET A 20 3.53 -8.98 -7.45
CA MET A 20 3.60 -10.40 -7.11
C MET A 20 4.72 -11.08 -7.88
N ARG A 21 5.80 -11.48 -7.21
CA ARG A 21 6.90 -12.26 -7.77
C ARG A 21 6.77 -13.71 -7.33
N GLY A 22 6.66 -14.66 -8.28
CA GLY A 22 6.39 -16.01 -7.88
C GLY A 22 6.36 -17.03 -8.99
N LYS A 23 5.77 -18.19 -8.67
CA LYS A 23 5.75 -19.36 -9.57
C LYS A 23 4.37 -20.02 -9.57
N ARG A 24 4.03 -20.65 -10.69
CA ARG A 24 2.95 -21.63 -10.78
C ARG A 24 3.55 -23.02 -10.56
N VAL A 25 3.03 -23.76 -9.58
CA VAL A 25 3.62 -25.01 -9.08
C VAL A 25 2.61 -26.13 -9.18
N PRO A 26 2.99 -27.38 -9.56
CA PRO A 26 2.10 -28.54 -9.53
C PRO A 26 1.55 -28.81 -8.12
N ALA A 27 0.29 -29.20 -8.01
CA ALA A 27 -0.35 -29.50 -6.72
C ALA A 27 0.38 -30.60 -5.92
N SER A 28 1.06 -31.51 -6.60
CA SER A 28 1.90 -32.55 -5.97
C SER A 28 3.09 -31.99 -5.19
N HIS A 29 3.40 -30.70 -5.29
CA HIS A 29 4.48 -30.04 -4.56
C HIS A 29 4.00 -29.26 -3.33
N ILE A 30 2.76 -29.41 -2.91
CA ILE A 30 2.20 -28.66 -1.77
C ILE A 30 2.98 -28.93 -0.47
N ASP A 31 3.43 -30.16 -0.27
CA ASP A 31 4.23 -30.55 0.88
C ASP A 31 5.64 -29.90 0.91
N LYS A 32 6.05 -29.30 -0.21
CA LYS A 32 7.34 -28.60 -0.32
C LYS A 32 7.28 -27.14 0.09
N LEU A 33 6.08 -26.60 0.34
CA LEU A 33 5.91 -25.18 0.66
C LEU A 33 6.69 -24.73 1.89
N SER A 34 6.70 -25.57 2.94
CA SER A 34 7.37 -25.27 4.21
C SER A 34 8.79 -25.80 4.33
N THR A 35 9.32 -26.43 3.29
CA THR A 35 10.65 -27.09 3.34
C THR A 35 11.80 -26.22 2.83
N GLY A 36 11.53 -25.01 2.34
CA GLY A 36 12.55 -24.13 1.73
C GLY A 36 13.03 -24.60 0.34
N LEU A 37 12.38 -25.60 -0.26
CA LEU A 37 12.74 -26.11 -1.60
C LEU A 37 12.23 -25.22 -2.74
N LEU A 38 11.30 -24.32 -2.46
CA LEU A 38 10.88 -23.30 -3.41
C LEU A 38 11.85 -22.11 -3.29
N ARG A 39 12.54 -21.81 -4.38
CA ARG A 39 13.61 -20.82 -4.38
C ARG A 39 13.39 -19.80 -5.50
N MET A 40 13.85 -18.58 -5.28
CA MET A 40 13.97 -17.52 -6.28
C MET A 40 15.21 -16.68 -5.95
N PRO A 41 15.83 -16.01 -6.94
CA PRO A 41 16.90 -15.07 -6.66
C PRO A 41 16.45 -13.99 -5.65
N LEU A 42 17.33 -13.63 -4.71
CA LEU A 42 17.06 -12.55 -3.75
C LEU A 42 16.85 -11.21 -4.45
N SER A 43 17.54 -11.01 -5.59
CA SER A 43 17.46 -9.80 -6.43
C SER A 43 16.05 -9.51 -6.94
N ILE A 44 15.21 -10.53 -7.15
CA ILE A 44 13.85 -10.33 -7.66
C ILE A 44 12.97 -9.50 -6.72
N MET A 45 13.32 -9.45 -5.42
CA MET A 45 12.61 -8.64 -4.44
C MET A 45 12.83 -7.14 -4.62
N ASN A 46 13.89 -6.73 -5.33
CA ASN A 46 14.20 -5.34 -5.66
C ASN A 46 14.34 -5.10 -7.17
N ALA A 47 13.75 -5.94 -8.02
CA ALA A 47 13.63 -5.65 -9.44
C ALA A 47 12.93 -4.30 -9.66
N ASP A 48 13.32 -3.57 -10.71
CA ASP A 48 12.68 -2.29 -11.03
C ASP A 48 11.22 -2.48 -11.53
N ILE A 49 10.54 -1.36 -11.78
CA ILE A 49 9.15 -1.39 -12.23
C ILE A 49 8.95 -2.09 -13.58
N PHE A 50 9.99 -2.19 -14.38
CA PHE A 50 10.00 -2.91 -15.66
C PHE A 50 10.29 -4.42 -15.48
N GLY A 51 10.66 -4.85 -14.27
CA GLY A 51 11.07 -6.22 -13.96
C GLY A 51 12.53 -6.52 -14.30
N ALA A 52 13.35 -5.49 -14.50
CA ALA A 52 14.77 -5.64 -14.75
C ALA A 52 15.59 -5.71 -13.44
N ASP A 53 16.72 -6.39 -13.51
CA ASP A 53 17.71 -6.40 -12.44
C ASP A 53 18.29 -5.00 -12.22
N ILE A 54 18.66 -4.71 -10.98
CA ILE A 54 19.30 -3.44 -10.63
C ILE A 54 20.81 -3.55 -10.89
N GLU A 55 21.31 -2.77 -11.86
CA GLU A 55 22.68 -2.83 -12.34
C GLU A 55 23.74 -2.68 -11.23
N ASN A 56 23.50 -1.82 -10.25
CA ASN A 56 24.40 -1.56 -9.13
C ASN A 56 24.03 -2.34 -7.85
N SER A 57 23.15 -3.33 -7.95
CA SER A 57 22.76 -4.13 -6.79
C SER A 57 23.81 -5.17 -6.44
N PRO A 58 24.29 -5.21 -5.19
CA PRO A 58 25.16 -6.30 -4.73
C PRO A 58 24.47 -7.67 -4.75
N LEU A 59 23.12 -7.70 -4.82
CA LEU A 59 22.36 -8.96 -4.89
C LEU A 59 22.47 -9.64 -6.26
N VAL A 60 22.81 -8.92 -7.33
CA VAL A 60 22.94 -9.49 -8.67
C VAL A 60 24.39 -9.90 -8.93
N PHE A 61 25.31 -8.93 -8.98
CA PHE A 61 26.65 -9.17 -9.50
C PHE A 61 27.65 -9.60 -8.42
N GLU A 62 27.60 -9.03 -7.22
CA GLU A 62 28.53 -9.38 -6.15
C GLU A 62 28.21 -10.75 -5.52
N SER A 63 26.92 -11.07 -5.35
CA SER A 63 26.49 -12.36 -4.79
C SER A 63 26.40 -13.47 -5.83
N GLY A 64 26.52 -13.15 -7.12
CA GLY A 64 26.27 -14.09 -8.22
C GLY A 64 24.79 -14.46 -8.35
N ASP A 65 23.89 -13.54 -8.04
CA ASP A 65 22.44 -13.71 -8.10
C ASP A 65 21.92 -14.89 -7.28
N ALA A 66 22.38 -14.98 -6.04
CA ALA A 66 22.10 -16.11 -5.17
C ALA A 66 20.61 -16.28 -4.88
N ASP A 67 20.16 -17.52 -4.90
CA ASP A 67 18.79 -17.88 -4.53
C ASP A 67 18.54 -17.71 -3.02
N GLY A 68 17.35 -17.18 -2.69
CA GLY A 68 16.74 -17.30 -1.38
C GLY A 68 15.69 -18.41 -1.33
N MET A 69 15.22 -18.71 -0.13
CA MET A 69 14.13 -19.66 0.13
C MET A 69 12.82 -18.93 0.26
N LEU A 70 11.79 -19.44 -0.41
CA LEU A 70 10.41 -19.00 -0.20
C LEU A 70 9.75 -19.88 0.87
N LEU A 71 9.31 -19.26 1.96
CA LEU A 71 8.50 -19.91 2.99
C LEU A 71 7.08 -19.31 3.00
N PRO A 72 6.05 -20.12 3.31
CA PRO A 72 4.68 -19.61 3.34
C PRO A 72 4.50 -18.60 4.47
N ALA A 73 3.78 -17.53 4.18
CA ALA A 73 3.27 -16.61 5.20
C ALA A 73 2.08 -17.23 5.94
N ASP A 74 1.82 -16.74 7.15
CA ASP A 74 0.72 -17.20 8.02
C ASP A 74 -0.68 -16.79 7.53
N ARG A 75 -0.75 -15.96 6.47
CA ARG A 75 -2.03 -15.63 5.81
C ARG A 75 -2.79 -16.87 5.34
N GLY A 76 -2.06 -17.94 4.98
CA GLY A 76 -2.60 -19.15 4.40
C GLY A 76 -2.97 -19.01 2.91
N PRO A 77 -3.39 -20.12 2.27
CA PRO A 77 -3.78 -20.10 0.87
C PRO A 77 -5.11 -19.37 0.67
N VAL A 78 -5.19 -18.53 -0.37
CA VAL A 78 -6.42 -17.85 -0.78
C VAL A 78 -6.81 -18.27 -2.20
N PRO A 79 -8.11 -18.37 -2.54
CA PRO A 79 -8.53 -18.61 -3.92
C PRO A 79 -8.21 -17.41 -4.79
N MET A 80 -8.07 -17.62 -6.09
CA MET A 80 -8.01 -16.57 -7.12
C MET A 80 -9.36 -16.57 -7.86
N PRO A 81 -10.37 -15.83 -7.39
CA PRO A 81 -11.75 -15.95 -7.86
C PRO A 81 -11.95 -15.45 -9.31
N TRP A 82 -11.06 -14.63 -9.82
CA TRP A 82 -11.07 -14.09 -11.18
C TRP A 82 -10.62 -15.12 -12.25
N LEU A 83 -10.18 -16.29 -11.84
CA LEU A 83 -9.81 -17.36 -12.78
C LEU A 83 -11.03 -18.25 -13.08
N GLU A 84 -11.16 -18.69 -14.33
CA GLU A 84 -12.20 -19.64 -14.75
C GLU A 84 -12.27 -20.88 -13.83
N LYS A 85 -11.10 -21.34 -13.39
CA LYS A 85 -10.97 -22.37 -12.34
C LYS A 85 -10.21 -21.75 -11.16
N PRO A 86 -10.88 -21.41 -10.07
CA PRO A 86 -10.22 -20.87 -8.89
C PRO A 86 -9.04 -21.75 -8.47
N THR A 87 -7.87 -21.14 -8.42
CA THR A 87 -6.61 -21.81 -8.07
C THR A 87 -6.09 -21.18 -6.79
N PRO A 88 -5.56 -21.94 -5.82
CA PRO A 88 -4.97 -21.36 -4.62
C PRO A 88 -3.74 -20.51 -4.95
N LEU A 89 -3.66 -19.35 -4.34
CA LEU A 89 -2.46 -18.52 -4.18
C LEU A 89 -1.97 -18.65 -2.76
N VAL A 90 -0.69 -18.99 -2.58
CA VAL A 90 -0.03 -18.98 -1.27
C VAL A 90 0.94 -17.82 -1.25
N GLN A 91 0.72 -16.92 -0.33
CA GLN A 91 1.63 -15.83 -0.06
C GLN A 91 2.91 -16.38 0.57
N MET A 92 4.05 -15.92 0.08
CA MET A 92 5.38 -16.37 0.50
C MET A 92 6.17 -15.18 1.05
N VAL A 93 7.17 -15.49 1.86
CA VAL A 93 8.19 -14.55 2.35
C VAL A 93 9.58 -15.07 2.00
N MET A 94 10.50 -14.15 1.72
CA MET A 94 11.84 -14.49 1.30
C MET A 94 12.77 -14.66 2.49
N HIS A 95 13.52 -15.75 2.50
CA HIS A 95 14.56 -16.04 3.48
C HIS A 95 15.90 -16.27 2.78
N ARG A 96 16.98 -16.02 3.49
CA ARG A 96 18.34 -16.40 3.05
C ARG A 96 18.53 -17.91 3.16
N ASP A 97 19.60 -18.41 2.56
CA ASP A 97 19.91 -19.86 2.52
C ASP A 97 20.18 -20.47 3.91
N ASP A 98 20.59 -19.67 4.86
CA ASP A 98 20.76 -20.05 6.27
C ASP A 98 19.46 -20.05 7.10
N GLY A 99 18.33 -19.73 6.47
CA GLY A 99 17.01 -19.67 7.10
C GLY A 99 16.68 -18.33 7.78
N THR A 100 17.59 -17.38 7.78
CA THR A 100 17.29 -16.03 8.32
C THR A 100 16.36 -15.27 7.39
N PRO A 101 15.46 -14.40 7.94
CA PRO A 101 14.63 -13.52 7.11
C PRO A 101 15.49 -12.65 6.19
N PHE A 102 15.07 -12.48 4.94
CA PHE A 102 15.74 -11.56 4.03
C PHE A 102 15.31 -10.13 4.35
N GLU A 103 16.25 -9.29 4.79
CA GLU A 103 15.98 -7.91 5.21
C GLU A 103 15.49 -7.01 4.06
N GLY A 104 15.69 -7.42 2.80
CA GLY A 104 15.16 -6.73 1.61
C GLY A 104 13.69 -7.04 1.30
N ASP A 105 13.05 -7.96 2.05
CA ASP A 105 11.63 -8.29 1.87
C ASP A 105 10.75 -7.27 2.61
N PRO A 106 9.84 -6.55 1.91
CA PRO A 106 8.93 -5.56 2.51
C PRO A 106 8.07 -6.11 3.66
N ARG A 107 7.61 -7.37 3.56
CA ARG A 107 6.79 -7.99 4.60
C ARG A 107 7.60 -8.27 5.86
N HIS A 108 8.88 -8.66 5.73
CA HIS A 108 9.77 -8.80 6.87
C HIS A 108 10.08 -7.45 7.54
N ALA A 109 10.22 -6.37 6.77
CA ALA A 109 10.39 -5.04 7.35
C ALA A 109 9.19 -4.63 8.22
N LEU A 110 7.97 -4.92 7.78
CA LEU A 110 6.78 -4.72 8.61
C LEU A 110 6.80 -5.62 9.84
N ALA A 111 7.16 -6.90 9.72
CA ALA A 111 7.24 -7.82 10.84
C ALA A 111 8.19 -7.31 11.93
N MET A 112 9.39 -6.83 11.57
CA MET A 112 10.35 -6.25 12.51
C MET A 112 9.78 -5.06 13.29
N VAL A 113 8.98 -4.22 12.62
CA VAL A 113 8.30 -3.10 13.29
C VAL A 113 7.23 -3.60 14.27
N LEU A 114 6.42 -4.57 13.85
CA LEU A 114 5.36 -5.13 14.71
C LEU A 114 5.91 -5.88 15.92
N ASP A 115 7.08 -6.50 15.80
CA ASP A 115 7.78 -7.14 16.92
C ASP A 115 8.14 -6.15 18.03
N ARG A 116 8.40 -4.86 17.71
CA ARG A 116 8.63 -3.81 18.72
C ARG A 116 7.38 -3.51 19.54
N TYR A 117 6.20 -3.61 18.93
CA TYR A 117 4.92 -3.51 19.64
C TYR A 117 4.68 -4.77 20.48
N ALA A 118 4.88 -5.94 19.90
CA ALA A 118 4.71 -7.23 20.60
C ALA A 118 5.63 -7.33 21.82
N ALA A 119 6.86 -6.84 21.77
CA ALA A 119 7.78 -6.78 22.91
C ALA A 119 7.25 -5.93 24.07
N ARG A 120 6.28 -5.03 23.83
CA ARG A 120 5.57 -4.23 24.84
C ARG A 120 4.25 -4.88 25.28
N GLY A 121 3.90 -6.05 24.74
CA GLY A 121 2.59 -6.68 24.92
C GLY A 121 1.47 -5.93 24.19
N TRP A 122 1.79 -5.27 23.08
CA TRP A 122 0.85 -4.49 22.28
C TRP A 122 0.60 -5.12 20.91
N THR A 123 -0.60 -4.90 20.38
CA THR A 123 -1.00 -5.29 19.03
C THR A 123 -1.46 -4.06 18.26
N VAL A 124 -0.94 -3.87 17.06
CA VAL A 124 -1.40 -2.82 16.15
C VAL A 124 -2.60 -3.33 15.35
N MET A 125 -3.70 -2.58 15.42
CA MET A 125 -4.90 -2.81 14.61
C MET A 125 -4.95 -1.77 13.50
N ALA A 126 -5.11 -2.21 12.26
CA ALA A 126 -5.10 -1.32 11.10
C ALA A 126 -6.28 -1.58 10.16
N ALA A 127 -6.74 -0.52 9.49
CA ALA A 127 -7.72 -0.52 8.42
C ALA A 127 -7.20 0.34 7.26
N THR A 128 -7.63 0.05 6.04
CA THR A 128 -7.26 0.82 4.85
C THR A 128 -8.48 1.30 4.10
N GLU A 129 -8.39 2.50 3.54
CA GLU A 129 -9.28 3.05 2.52
C GLU A 129 -8.50 3.06 1.22
N LEU A 130 -8.91 2.22 0.24
CA LEU A 130 -8.21 2.08 -1.03
C LEU A 130 -9.00 2.77 -2.14
N GLU A 131 -8.44 3.85 -2.66
CA GLU A 131 -8.96 4.52 -3.85
C GLU A 131 -8.35 3.93 -5.12
N PHE A 132 -9.17 3.77 -6.15
CA PHE A 132 -8.77 3.30 -7.47
C PHE A 132 -9.64 3.94 -8.55
N THR A 133 -9.15 3.91 -9.79
CA THR A 133 -9.88 4.45 -10.94
C THR A 133 -10.12 3.35 -11.97
N LEU A 134 -11.38 3.18 -12.39
CA LEU A 134 -11.74 2.36 -13.55
C LEU A 134 -11.47 3.14 -14.83
N VAL A 135 -10.77 2.53 -15.77
CA VAL A 135 -10.30 3.15 -17.00
C VAL A 135 -10.52 2.29 -18.23
N ASP A 136 -10.53 2.91 -19.39
CA ASP A 136 -10.46 2.26 -20.71
C ASP A 136 -9.05 2.46 -21.28
N ASP A 137 -8.31 1.37 -21.41
CA ASP A 137 -6.95 1.31 -21.97
C ASP A 137 -6.91 0.71 -23.38
N SER A 138 -8.06 0.60 -24.05
CA SER A 138 -8.17 0.03 -25.40
C SER A 138 -7.63 0.94 -26.50
N GLY A 139 -7.42 2.24 -26.20
CA GLY A 139 -6.90 3.25 -27.12
C GLY A 139 -5.40 3.51 -26.95
N GLU A 140 -4.88 4.44 -27.76
CA GLU A 140 -3.49 4.91 -27.64
C GLU A 140 -3.24 5.76 -26.39
N THR A 141 -4.29 6.36 -25.85
CA THR A 141 -4.28 7.17 -24.62
C THR A 141 -5.23 6.58 -23.61
N LEU A 142 -4.88 6.71 -22.34
CA LEU A 142 -5.76 6.30 -21.24
C LEU A 142 -7.03 7.17 -21.22
N ALA A 143 -8.18 6.54 -21.09
CA ALA A 143 -9.48 7.21 -21.01
C ALA A 143 -10.26 6.76 -19.77
N PRO A 144 -11.22 7.58 -19.27
CA PRO A 144 -12.16 7.11 -18.25
C PRO A 144 -12.94 5.89 -18.74
N ALA A 145 -13.33 5.01 -17.81
CA ALA A 145 -14.10 3.82 -18.14
C ALA A 145 -15.40 4.17 -18.88
N LYS A 146 -15.92 3.21 -19.63
CA LYS A 146 -17.25 3.30 -20.25
C LYS A 146 -18.31 2.82 -19.26
N ASP A 147 -19.43 3.54 -19.24
CA ASP A 147 -20.63 3.08 -18.58
C ASP A 147 -21.10 1.77 -19.21
N PRO A 148 -21.18 0.66 -18.45
CA PRO A 148 -21.50 -0.66 -19.02
C PRO A 148 -22.88 -0.74 -19.68
N ALA A 149 -23.84 0.04 -19.20
CA ALA A 149 -25.22 0.03 -19.73
C ALA A 149 -25.34 0.80 -21.04
N THR A 150 -24.56 1.86 -21.24
CA THR A 150 -24.69 2.77 -22.39
C THR A 150 -23.54 2.67 -23.39
N GLY A 151 -22.40 2.13 -22.98
CA GLY A 151 -21.16 2.09 -23.76
C GLY A 151 -20.49 3.48 -23.93
N ARG A 152 -20.98 4.51 -23.27
CA ARG A 152 -20.45 5.89 -23.36
C ARG A 152 -19.34 6.08 -22.34
N THR A 153 -18.27 6.72 -22.73
CA THR A 153 -17.21 7.13 -21.82
C THR A 153 -17.78 8.05 -20.75
N LEU A 154 -17.38 7.85 -19.49
CA LEU A 154 -17.76 8.72 -18.39
C LEU A 154 -17.24 10.14 -18.64
N ASP A 155 -18.13 11.14 -18.47
CA ASP A 155 -17.86 12.56 -18.71
C ASP A 155 -18.14 13.42 -17.47
N ALA A 156 -18.64 12.83 -16.39
CA ALA A 156 -18.91 13.49 -15.12
C ALA A 156 -18.63 12.56 -13.95
N ALA A 157 -18.02 13.11 -12.90
CA ALA A 157 -17.84 12.46 -11.61
C ALA A 157 -18.86 13.02 -10.62
N GLN A 158 -19.38 12.19 -9.74
CA GLN A 158 -20.31 12.57 -8.69
C GLN A 158 -19.89 11.91 -7.38
N ILE A 159 -19.25 12.67 -6.52
CA ILE A 159 -18.83 12.20 -5.21
C ILE A 159 -20.04 11.74 -4.38
N LEU A 160 -19.90 10.57 -3.72
CA LEU A 160 -20.91 9.93 -2.88
C LEU A 160 -22.25 9.64 -3.61
N SER A 161 -22.23 9.48 -4.93
CA SER A 161 -23.40 9.13 -5.72
C SER A 161 -23.62 7.63 -5.76
N VAL A 162 -24.73 7.17 -5.22
CA VAL A 162 -25.15 5.76 -5.31
C VAL A 162 -25.41 5.38 -6.76
N ASP A 163 -26.06 6.25 -7.54
CA ASP A 163 -26.33 6.00 -8.97
C ASP A 163 -25.03 5.75 -9.77
N GLN A 164 -23.93 6.37 -9.38
CA GLN A 164 -22.64 6.15 -10.04
C GLN A 164 -22.04 4.79 -9.69
N ILE A 165 -22.23 4.32 -8.46
CA ILE A 165 -21.84 2.97 -8.03
C ILE A 165 -22.69 1.94 -8.77
N ASP A 166 -24.01 2.14 -8.83
CA ASP A 166 -24.96 1.22 -9.46
C ASP A 166 -24.72 1.01 -10.97
N ARG A 167 -24.08 1.97 -11.65
CA ARG A 167 -23.65 1.77 -13.06
C ARG A 167 -22.67 0.62 -13.22
N PHE A 168 -21.87 0.32 -12.18
CA PHE A 168 -20.87 -0.75 -12.14
C PHE A 168 -21.28 -1.89 -11.21
N ASP A 169 -22.56 -2.07 -10.95
CA ASP A 169 -23.13 -3.02 -9.99
C ASP A 169 -22.53 -4.44 -10.14
N ALA A 170 -22.53 -4.98 -11.36
CA ALA A 170 -21.99 -6.31 -11.62
C ALA A 170 -20.49 -6.44 -11.30
N PHE A 171 -19.70 -5.38 -11.52
CA PHE A 171 -18.30 -5.34 -11.14
C PHE A 171 -18.13 -5.36 -9.61
N PHE A 172 -18.91 -4.54 -8.89
CA PHE A 172 -18.84 -4.50 -7.44
C PHE A 172 -19.35 -5.79 -6.79
N ASP A 173 -20.40 -6.41 -7.32
CA ASP A 173 -20.87 -7.72 -6.86
C ASP A 173 -19.77 -8.79 -6.96
N ASP A 174 -19.02 -8.83 -8.06
CA ASP A 174 -17.91 -9.74 -8.25
C ASP A 174 -16.73 -9.40 -7.32
N VAL A 175 -16.45 -8.13 -7.09
CA VAL A 175 -15.42 -7.67 -6.12
C VAL A 175 -15.77 -8.14 -4.71
N TYR A 176 -17.00 -7.90 -4.23
CA TYR A 176 -17.43 -8.32 -2.90
C TYR A 176 -17.47 -9.84 -2.76
N SER A 177 -17.94 -10.55 -3.76
CA SER A 177 -17.94 -12.02 -3.80
C SER A 177 -16.51 -12.58 -3.76
N GLY A 178 -15.60 -11.97 -4.52
CA GLY A 178 -14.20 -12.32 -4.55
C GLY A 178 -13.50 -12.02 -3.21
N ALA A 179 -13.75 -10.85 -2.63
CA ALA A 179 -13.22 -10.47 -1.32
C ALA A 179 -13.68 -11.45 -0.22
N ALA A 180 -14.98 -11.79 -0.21
CA ALA A 180 -15.52 -12.76 0.73
C ALA A 180 -14.89 -14.16 0.54
N ALA A 181 -14.69 -14.61 -0.69
CA ALA A 181 -14.02 -15.88 -0.97
C ALA A 181 -12.55 -15.90 -0.52
N MET A 182 -11.87 -14.76 -0.57
CA MET A 182 -10.49 -14.58 -0.11
C MET A 182 -10.39 -14.26 1.38
N ASP A 183 -11.50 -14.20 2.12
CA ASP A 183 -11.59 -13.77 3.52
C ASP A 183 -10.95 -12.38 3.72
N ILE A 184 -11.25 -11.44 2.81
CA ILE A 184 -10.87 -10.04 2.88
C ILE A 184 -12.10 -9.23 3.33
N PRO A 185 -12.03 -8.48 4.43
CA PRO A 185 -13.20 -7.83 5.03
C PRO A 185 -13.54 -6.50 4.36
N ALA A 186 -13.90 -6.54 3.07
CA ALA A 186 -14.36 -5.36 2.32
C ALA A 186 -15.68 -4.83 2.89
N ARG A 187 -15.78 -3.51 3.01
CA ARG A 187 -16.96 -2.80 3.53
C ARG A 187 -17.56 -1.87 2.48
N ALA A 188 -17.80 -0.62 2.86
CA ALA A 188 -18.47 0.36 2.01
C ALA A 188 -17.65 0.68 0.76
N THR A 189 -18.34 0.79 -0.37
CA THR A 189 -17.86 1.43 -1.58
C THR A 189 -18.41 2.84 -1.64
N THR A 190 -17.57 3.82 -2.01
CA THR A 190 -17.98 5.19 -2.32
C THR A 190 -17.52 5.58 -3.71
N SER A 191 -18.34 6.35 -4.43
CA SER A 191 -17.87 7.06 -5.62
C SER A 191 -17.14 8.33 -5.18
N GLU A 192 -15.99 8.59 -5.80
CA GLU A 192 -15.11 9.69 -5.46
C GLU A 192 -15.19 10.85 -6.46
N SER A 193 -14.33 11.86 -6.30
CA SER A 193 -14.37 13.10 -7.09
C SER A 193 -13.85 12.94 -8.50
N GLY A 194 -13.10 11.87 -8.81
CA GLY A 194 -12.54 11.62 -10.13
C GLY A 194 -13.45 10.79 -11.04
N LEU A 195 -13.26 10.93 -12.35
CA LEU A 195 -13.95 10.16 -13.37
C LEU A 195 -13.66 8.66 -13.22
N GLY A 196 -14.68 7.86 -12.88
CA GLY A 196 -14.52 6.44 -12.64
C GLY A 196 -13.73 6.09 -11.36
N GLN A 197 -13.58 7.05 -10.46
CA GLN A 197 -12.88 6.86 -9.19
C GLN A 197 -13.82 6.35 -8.11
N PHE A 198 -13.35 5.33 -7.40
CA PHE A 198 -14.06 4.70 -6.30
C PHE A 198 -13.11 4.43 -5.14
N GLU A 199 -13.66 4.35 -3.94
CA GLU A 199 -12.97 3.91 -2.73
C GLU A 199 -13.66 2.67 -2.17
N ILE A 200 -12.88 1.71 -1.68
CA ILE A 200 -13.38 0.61 -0.85
C ILE A 200 -12.58 0.57 0.45
N THR A 201 -13.31 0.60 1.56
CA THR A 201 -12.74 0.47 2.90
C THR A 201 -12.61 -1.00 3.29
N LEU A 202 -11.44 -1.41 3.79
CA LEU A 202 -11.26 -2.71 4.48
C LEU A 202 -11.37 -2.52 5.99
N THR A 203 -12.05 -3.45 6.68
CA THR A 203 -12.22 -3.39 8.14
C THR A 203 -10.89 -3.52 8.88
N HIS A 204 -10.78 -2.88 10.03
CA HIS A 204 -9.63 -3.02 10.91
C HIS A 204 -9.44 -4.46 11.39
N GLN A 205 -8.20 -4.90 11.39
CA GLN A 205 -7.73 -6.19 11.89
C GLN A 205 -6.26 -6.08 12.31
N ASP A 206 -5.63 -7.19 12.70
CA ASP A 206 -4.18 -7.21 12.94
C ASP A 206 -3.42 -6.57 11.76
N ALA A 207 -2.41 -5.76 12.07
CA ALA A 207 -1.75 -4.94 11.06
C ALA A 207 -1.06 -5.75 9.96
N MET A 208 -0.46 -6.91 10.28
CA MET A 208 0.14 -7.76 9.25
C MET A 208 -0.94 -8.31 8.32
N ARG A 209 -2.06 -8.79 8.88
CA ARG A 209 -3.19 -9.26 8.12
C ARG A 209 -3.80 -8.15 7.26
N ALA A 210 -3.91 -6.92 7.77
CA ALA A 210 -4.41 -5.78 7.02
C ALA A 210 -3.50 -5.41 5.83
N ALA A 211 -2.17 -5.53 5.98
CA ALA A 211 -1.22 -5.33 4.89
C ALA A 211 -1.32 -6.44 3.81
N ASP A 212 -1.40 -7.71 4.24
CA ASP A 212 -1.61 -8.85 3.35
C ASP A 212 -2.90 -8.67 2.54
N ASP A 213 -3.99 -8.30 3.20
CA ASP A 213 -5.29 -8.12 2.56
C ASP A 213 -5.30 -6.90 1.61
N ALA A 214 -4.68 -5.80 1.96
CA ALA A 214 -4.56 -4.63 1.08
C ALA A 214 -3.79 -4.98 -0.21
N TRP A 215 -2.70 -5.72 -0.11
CA TRP A 215 -1.91 -6.18 -1.25
C TRP A 215 -2.71 -7.13 -2.16
N LEU A 216 -3.39 -8.12 -1.58
CA LEU A 216 -4.24 -9.07 -2.31
C LEU A 216 -5.45 -8.39 -2.95
N PHE A 217 -6.04 -7.41 -2.24
CA PHE A 217 -7.22 -6.69 -2.70
C PHE A 217 -6.93 -5.82 -3.94
N LYS A 218 -5.75 -5.17 -4.02
CA LYS A 218 -5.34 -4.47 -5.25
C LYS A 218 -5.35 -5.42 -6.46
N THR A 219 -4.87 -6.65 -6.29
CA THR A 219 -4.89 -7.66 -7.35
C THR A 219 -6.30 -8.11 -7.69
N LEU A 220 -7.15 -8.34 -6.69
CA LEU A 220 -8.57 -8.69 -6.90
C LEU A 220 -9.26 -7.62 -7.75
N ILE A 221 -9.14 -6.33 -7.39
CA ILE A 221 -9.75 -5.21 -8.12
C ILE A 221 -9.29 -5.18 -9.58
N ARG A 222 -7.97 -5.24 -9.83
CA ARG A 222 -7.42 -5.21 -11.20
C ARG A 222 -7.92 -6.38 -12.05
N CYS A 223 -7.84 -7.59 -11.51
CA CYS A 223 -8.25 -8.78 -12.24
C CYS A 223 -9.76 -8.84 -12.47
N THR A 224 -10.59 -8.40 -11.51
CA THR A 224 -12.03 -8.30 -11.68
C THR A 224 -12.39 -7.25 -12.74
N ALA A 225 -11.74 -6.08 -12.76
CA ALA A 225 -11.97 -5.08 -13.80
C ALA A 225 -11.70 -5.65 -15.20
N ARG A 226 -10.61 -6.43 -15.36
CA ARG A 226 -10.31 -7.12 -16.63
C ARG A 226 -11.40 -8.09 -17.06
N SER A 227 -12.01 -8.84 -16.16
CA SER A 227 -13.12 -9.74 -16.49
C SER A 227 -14.37 -8.99 -16.96
N HIS A 228 -14.51 -7.70 -16.60
CA HIS A 228 -15.58 -6.81 -17.07
C HIS A 228 -15.18 -5.95 -18.27
N GLY A 229 -14.04 -6.22 -18.94
CA GLY A 229 -13.60 -5.48 -20.12
C GLY A 229 -13.09 -4.09 -19.84
N MET A 230 -12.69 -3.80 -18.61
CA MET A 230 -12.11 -2.54 -18.14
C MET A 230 -10.70 -2.78 -17.57
N ALA A 231 -9.99 -1.71 -17.27
CA ALA A 231 -8.86 -1.75 -16.37
C ALA A 231 -9.18 -1.01 -15.07
N ALA A 232 -8.52 -1.40 -13.98
CA ALA A 232 -8.49 -0.63 -12.75
C ALA A 232 -7.06 -0.24 -12.43
N THR A 233 -6.84 1.01 -12.04
CA THR A 233 -5.52 1.50 -11.68
C THR A 233 -5.49 2.12 -10.29
N PHE A 234 -4.39 1.84 -9.59
CA PHE A 234 -4.03 2.49 -8.33
C PHE A 234 -3.00 3.60 -8.51
N MET A 235 -2.64 3.97 -9.75
CA MET A 235 -1.80 5.14 -10.01
C MET A 235 -2.28 6.32 -9.17
N ALA A 236 -1.36 7.02 -8.49
CA ALA A 236 -1.71 8.14 -7.63
C ALA A 236 -2.42 9.29 -8.39
N LYS A 237 -2.16 9.42 -9.69
CA LYS A 237 -2.76 10.47 -10.54
C LYS A 237 -2.93 9.98 -11.98
N PRO A 238 -3.95 9.16 -12.27
CA PRO A 238 -4.15 8.63 -13.63
C PRO A 238 -4.51 9.72 -14.65
N PHE A 239 -5.24 10.75 -14.23
CA PHE A 239 -5.60 11.90 -15.06
C PHE A 239 -5.13 13.20 -14.38
N LEU A 240 -4.26 13.98 -15.05
CA LEU A 240 -3.62 15.16 -14.45
C LEU A 240 -4.63 16.25 -14.00
N GLN A 241 -5.77 16.36 -14.66
CA GLN A 241 -6.79 17.39 -14.40
C GLN A 241 -7.89 16.89 -13.45
N ASP A 242 -7.81 15.65 -12.95
CA ASP A 242 -8.84 15.02 -12.15
C ASP A 242 -8.35 14.75 -10.72
N ALA A 243 -9.16 14.11 -9.88
CA ALA A 243 -8.73 13.66 -8.56
C ALA A 243 -7.68 12.53 -8.66
N GLY A 244 -6.86 12.38 -7.65
CA GLY A 244 -5.86 11.30 -7.56
C GLY A 244 -6.28 10.25 -6.54
N ASN A 245 -5.74 9.03 -6.67
CA ASN A 245 -6.01 7.91 -5.77
C ASN A 245 -5.11 7.96 -4.52
N GLY A 246 -5.72 7.90 -3.36
CA GLY A 246 -5.07 7.77 -2.06
C GLY A 246 -5.16 6.35 -1.51
N LEU A 247 -4.33 6.09 -0.51
CA LEU A 247 -4.40 4.91 0.35
C LEU A 247 -4.28 5.39 1.80
N HIS A 248 -5.42 5.58 2.47
CA HIS A 248 -5.43 6.05 3.84
C HIS A 248 -5.30 4.87 4.81
N VAL A 249 -4.55 5.09 5.89
CA VAL A 249 -4.34 4.08 6.93
C VAL A 249 -4.89 4.58 8.24
N HIS A 250 -5.86 3.85 8.79
CA HIS A 250 -6.32 4.04 10.15
C HIS A 250 -5.66 3.01 11.05
N PHE A 251 -5.12 3.43 12.18
CA PHE A 251 -4.57 2.48 13.15
C PHE A 251 -4.80 2.88 14.60
N SER A 252 -4.92 1.88 15.43
CA SER A 252 -4.92 1.96 16.88
C SER A 252 -4.01 0.87 17.45
N VAL A 253 -3.70 0.98 18.74
CA VAL A 253 -2.84 0.01 19.41
C VAL A 253 -3.60 -0.54 20.62
N LEU A 254 -3.69 -1.86 20.73
CA LEU A 254 -4.30 -2.55 21.85
C LEU A 254 -3.23 -3.09 22.78
N ASP A 255 -3.48 -3.01 24.08
CA ASP A 255 -2.66 -3.69 25.08
C ASP A 255 -3.03 -5.19 25.19
N LYS A 256 -2.32 -5.92 26.04
CA LYS A 256 -2.54 -7.35 26.29
C LYS A 256 -3.97 -7.71 26.77
N ASP A 257 -4.71 -6.74 27.29
CA ASP A 257 -6.07 -6.91 27.78
C ASP A 257 -7.12 -6.47 26.71
N GLY A 258 -6.66 -6.13 25.52
CA GLY A 258 -7.49 -5.66 24.38
C GLY A 258 -7.95 -4.22 24.53
N LYS A 259 -7.40 -3.44 25.46
CA LYS A 259 -7.73 -2.04 25.67
C LYS A 259 -6.91 -1.15 24.72
N ASN A 260 -7.56 -0.17 24.12
CA ASN A 260 -6.91 0.81 23.26
C ASN A 260 -5.98 1.74 24.05
N VAL A 261 -4.68 1.69 23.81
CA VAL A 261 -3.67 2.51 24.51
C VAL A 261 -3.73 4.00 24.15
N PHE A 262 -4.49 4.35 23.11
CA PHE A 262 -4.74 5.74 22.72
C PHE A 262 -5.94 6.37 23.45
N ASP A 263 -6.72 5.55 24.17
CA ASP A 263 -7.94 5.97 24.86
C ASP A 263 -7.65 6.39 26.31
N ASN A 264 -8.04 7.62 26.67
CA ASN A 264 -8.01 8.14 28.04
C ASN A 264 -9.41 8.44 28.62
N GLY A 265 -10.48 8.01 27.92
CA GLY A 265 -11.86 8.33 28.27
C GLY A 265 -12.32 9.73 27.82
N GLY A 266 -11.42 10.54 27.29
CA GLY A 266 -11.67 11.92 26.85
C GLY A 266 -11.43 12.15 25.34
N PRO A 267 -11.68 13.37 24.86
CA PRO A 267 -11.58 13.70 23.44
C PRO A 267 -10.14 13.78 22.93
N GLU A 268 -9.17 14.04 23.79
CA GLU A 268 -7.77 14.33 23.38
C GLU A 268 -6.93 13.06 23.19
N GLY A 269 -7.29 11.96 23.88
CA GLY A 269 -6.50 10.75 23.89
C GLY A 269 -5.31 10.80 24.88
N THR A 270 -4.47 9.79 24.85
CA THR A 270 -3.33 9.63 25.76
C THR A 270 -2.08 10.33 25.28
N ASN A 271 -1.08 10.51 26.17
CA ASN A 271 0.27 10.94 25.75
C ASN A 271 0.89 9.95 24.75
N THR A 272 0.57 8.65 24.81
CA THR A 272 1.02 7.67 23.83
C THR A 272 0.49 7.97 22.43
N LEU A 273 -0.80 8.37 22.30
CA LEU A 273 -1.34 8.87 21.03
C LEU A 273 -0.57 10.08 20.52
N LEU A 274 -0.33 11.09 21.38
CA LEU A 274 0.38 12.30 20.99
C LEU A 274 1.81 12.00 20.55
N SER A 275 2.53 11.15 21.29
CA SER A 275 3.89 10.73 20.90
C SER A 275 3.92 9.97 19.58
N ALA A 276 2.93 9.10 19.32
CA ALA A 276 2.77 8.40 18.04
C ALA A 276 2.54 9.40 16.89
N ILE A 277 1.69 10.41 17.09
CA ILE A 277 1.45 11.48 16.10
C ILE A 277 2.75 12.24 15.82
N ALA A 278 3.51 12.62 16.88
CA ALA A 278 4.77 13.34 16.73
C ALA A 278 5.78 12.53 15.89
N GLY A 279 5.93 11.24 16.16
CA GLY A 279 6.79 10.37 15.37
C GLY A 279 6.35 10.28 13.91
N CYS A 280 5.04 10.11 13.65
CA CYS A 280 4.51 10.12 12.29
C CYS A 280 4.82 11.45 11.56
N LEU A 281 4.68 12.60 12.23
CA LEU A 281 4.98 13.91 11.64
C LEU A 281 6.46 14.06 11.26
N GLU A 282 7.37 13.63 12.12
CA GLU A 282 8.82 13.68 11.84
C GLU A 282 9.22 12.81 10.66
N ALA A 283 8.52 11.67 10.46
CA ALA A 283 8.79 10.75 9.38
C ALA A 283 8.19 11.17 8.03
N LEU A 284 7.26 12.13 7.96
CA LEU A 284 6.55 12.46 6.72
C LEU A 284 7.50 12.86 5.58
N VAL A 285 8.41 13.79 5.85
CA VAL A 285 9.37 14.27 4.83
C VAL A 285 10.41 13.21 4.47
N PRO A 286 11.09 12.55 5.42
CA PRO A 286 12.02 11.46 5.12
C PRO A 286 11.42 10.30 4.34
N SER A 287 10.15 10.01 4.60
CA SER A 287 9.46 8.86 4.02
C SER A 287 8.59 9.20 2.80
N THR A 288 8.71 10.41 2.25
CA THR A 288 7.92 10.81 1.05
C THR A 288 8.09 9.78 -0.07
N LEU A 289 9.30 9.20 -0.26
CA LEU A 289 9.55 8.16 -1.25
C LEU A 289 8.68 6.90 -1.07
N VAL A 290 8.32 6.55 0.17
CA VAL A 290 7.43 5.42 0.45
C VAL A 290 5.97 5.76 0.14
N PHE A 291 5.55 7.00 0.43
CA PHE A 291 4.17 7.45 0.21
C PHE A 291 3.89 7.91 -1.22
N ALA A 292 4.95 8.21 -1.97
CA ALA A 292 4.93 8.66 -3.36
C ALA A 292 6.09 7.99 -4.13
N PRO A 293 5.99 6.65 -4.42
CA PRO A 293 7.15 5.85 -4.85
C PRO A 293 7.47 5.95 -6.34
N HIS A 294 6.65 6.63 -7.14
CA HIS A 294 6.75 6.66 -8.59
C HIS A 294 6.72 8.09 -9.14
N ALA A 295 7.14 8.27 -10.41
CA ALA A 295 7.20 9.58 -11.05
C ALA A 295 5.85 10.32 -11.02
N GLY A 296 4.75 9.61 -11.31
CA GLY A 296 3.39 10.17 -11.32
C GLY A 296 2.80 10.41 -9.92
N SER A 297 3.40 9.88 -8.84
CA SER A 297 2.88 10.04 -7.49
C SER A 297 2.90 11.49 -7.03
N TYR A 298 3.88 12.27 -7.48
CA TYR A 298 4.06 13.68 -7.11
C TYR A 298 3.02 14.60 -7.78
N ASP A 299 2.40 14.17 -8.86
CA ASP A 299 1.30 14.90 -9.50
C ASP A 299 0.03 14.93 -8.62
N ARG A 300 -0.09 14.01 -7.64
CA ARG A 300 -1.16 14.01 -6.62
C ARG A 300 -0.87 15.00 -5.50
N LEU A 301 0.40 15.23 -5.14
CA LEU A 301 0.81 16.05 -4.00
C LEU A 301 0.76 17.55 -4.34
N VAL A 302 -0.42 18.03 -4.76
CA VAL A 302 -0.68 19.44 -5.11
C VAL A 302 -1.76 20.03 -4.23
N ARG A 303 -1.62 21.33 -3.89
CA ARG A 303 -2.57 22.02 -3.01
C ARG A 303 -3.99 21.98 -3.59
N GLY A 304 -4.96 21.64 -2.74
CA GLY A 304 -6.38 21.59 -3.13
C GLY A 304 -6.82 20.29 -3.80
N ALA A 305 -5.95 19.32 -3.98
CA ALA A 305 -6.25 18.03 -4.62
C ALA A 305 -6.71 16.93 -3.62
N HIS A 306 -7.23 17.32 -2.46
CA HIS A 306 -7.62 16.43 -1.35
C HIS A 306 -6.50 15.53 -0.80
N ALA A 307 -5.27 15.67 -1.30
CA ALA A 307 -4.07 15.03 -0.78
C ALA A 307 -3.31 16.02 0.13
N PRO A 308 -2.89 15.64 1.33
CA PRO A 308 -2.07 16.50 2.18
C PRO A 308 -0.71 16.79 1.52
N THR A 309 -0.28 18.06 1.55
CA THR A 309 0.99 18.51 0.95
C THR A 309 2.00 19.00 1.97
N ALA A 310 1.61 19.02 3.25
CA ALA A 310 2.43 19.57 4.32
C ALA A 310 2.33 18.72 5.60
N THR A 311 3.34 18.81 6.45
CA THR A 311 3.37 18.17 7.76
C THR A 311 2.39 18.88 8.70
N SER A 312 1.30 18.20 9.05
CA SER A 312 0.26 18.76 9.90
C SER A 312 -0.56 17.65 10.54
N TRP A 313 -1.13 17.95 11.69
CA TRP A 313 -2.11 17.05 12.30
C TRP A 313 -3.26 17.84 12.93
N ALA A 314 -4.40 17.19 13.06
CA ALA A 314 -5.57 17.77 13.72
C ALA A 314 -6.60 16.71 14.12
N TYR A 315 -7.52 17.11 15.00
CA TYR A 315 -8.78 16.39 15.23
C TYR A 315 -9.76 16.74 14.11
N GLU A 316 -10.46 15.71 13.57
CA GLU A 316 -11.57 15.85 12.59
C GLU A 316 -11.25 16.68 11.31
N ASN A 317 -9.99 16.93 10.98
CA ASN A 317 -9.61 17.75 9.84
C ASN A 317 -9.05 16.94 8.68
N ARG A 318 -9.81 16.82 7.58
CA ARG A 318 -9.43 16.06 6.39
C ARG A 318 -8.37 16.73 5.51
N THR A 319 -7.97 17.98 5.79
CA THR A 319 -6.91 18.66 5.06
C THR A 319 -5.52 18.43 5.67
N SER A 320 -5.45 17.84 6.89
CA SER A 320 -4.18 17.52 7.56
C SER A 320 -3.61 16.17 7.11
N ALA A 321 -2.29 16.02 7.20
CA ALA A 321 -1.59 14.78 6.88
C ALA A 321 -1.91 13.64 7.86
N ILE A 322 -1.99 14.00 9.15
CA ILE A 322 -2.36 13.10 10.24
C ILE A 322 -3.67 13.62 10.85
N ARG A 323 -4.68 12.80 10.86
CA ARG A 323 -6.00 13.11 11.42
C ARG A 323 -6.29 12.18 12.59
N VAL A 324 -6.87 12.71 13.65
CA VAL A 324 -7.50 11.91 14.72
C VAL A 324 -9.01 11.99 14.50
N PRO A 325 -9.64 10.94 13.92
CA PRO A 325 -11.08 10.95 13.69
C PRO A 325 -11.87 11.00 15.00
N GLY A 326 -13.02 11.66 14.97
CA GLY A 326 -13.99 11.71 16.09
C GLY A 326 -14.69 10.38 16.34
N GLY A 327 -15.74 10.45 17.15
CA GLY A 327 -16.52 9.29 17.56
C GLY A 327 -16.25 8.87 19.00
N ALA A 328 -16.58 7.61 19.34
CA ALA A 328 -16.38 7.09 20.69
C ALA A 328 -14.89 7.09 21.06
N HIS A 329 -14.58 7.46 22.32
CA HIS A 329 -13.19 7.47 22.82
C HIS A 329 -12.51 6.10 22.69
N THR A 330 -13.26 5.00 22.87
CA THR A 330 -12.76 3.62 22.72
C THR A 330 -12.29 3.30 21.30
N ALA A 331 -12.78 4.03 20.29
CA ALA A 331 -12.39 3.92 18.90
C ALA A 331 -11.31 4.94 18.48
N ARG A 332 -10.58 5.51 19.45
CA ARG A 332 -9.49 6.48 19.22
C ARG A 332 -8.41 5.88 18.35
N ARG A 333 -8.09 6.56 17.25
CA ARG A 333 -7.14 6.08 16.25
C ARG A 333 -6.46 7.24 15.52
N ILE A 334 -5.37 6.94 14.88
CA ILE A 334 -4.68 7.83 13.93
C ILE A 334 -5.12 7.44 12.52
N GLU A 335 -5.40 8.41 11.69
CA GLU A 335 -5.55 8.29 10.23
C GLU A 335 -4.37 8.99 9.56
N HIS A 336 -3.57 8.22 8.84
CA HIS A 336 -2.47 8.71 8.00
C HIS A 336 -2.95 8.83 6.56
N ARG A 337 -2.85 10.03 5.96
CA ARG A 337 -3.55 10.39 4.71
C ARG A 337 -2.66 10.68 3.51
N VAL A 338 -1.33 10.57 3.65
CA VAL A 338 -0.39 11.06 2.63
C VAL A 338 -0.20 10.08 1.47
N ALA A 339 -0.19 8.78 1.73
CA ALA A 339 0.14 7.77 0.73
C ALA A 339 -0.79 7.78 -0.49
N GLY A 340 -0.21 7.60 -1.67
CA GLY A 340 -0.95 7.33 -2.91
C GLY A 340 -1.41 5.88 -3.01
N GLY A 341 -2.37 5.61 -3.88
CA GLY A 341 -2.84 4.24 -4.17
C GLY A 341 -1.75 3.33 -4.73
N ASP A 342 -0.73 3.90 -5.34
CA ASP A 342 0.43 3.22 -5.94
C ASP A 342 1.48 2.73 -4.93
N THR A 343 1.29 2.97 -3.66
CA THR A 343 2.22 2.59 -2.59
C THR A 343 2.20 1.09 -2.32
N ASN A 344 3.39 0.53 -1.96
CA ASN A 344 3.49 -0.81 -1.39
C ASN A 344 2.92 -0.84 0.04
N PRO A 345 1.86 -1.64 0.32
CA PRO A 345 1.20 -1.63 1.63
C PRO A 345 2.12 -2.01 2.79
N TYR A 346 3.05 -2.96 2.60
CA TYR A 346 3.97 -3.38 3.67
C TYR A 346 4.96 -2.27 4.04
N LEU A 347 5.57 -1.61 3.04
CA LEU A 347 6.50 -0.51 3.27
C LEU A 347 5.79 0.69 3.92
N MET A 348 4.59 1.00 3.44
CA MET A 348 3.78 2.07 3.99
C MET A 348 3.45 1.82 5.47
N PHE A 349 2.99 0.61 5.81
CA PHE A 349 2.67 0.24 7.20
C PHE A 349 3.93 0.22 8.07
N ALA A 350 5.03 -0.35 7.57
CA ALA A 350 6.30 -0.38 8.30
C ALA A 350 6.77 1.03 8.68
N VAL A 351 6.68 1.98 7.74
CA VAL A 351 7.09 3.37 7.99
C VAL A 351 6.12 4.07 8.94
N ILE A 352 4.81 3.96 8.75
CA ILE A 352 3.82 4.61 9.61
C ILE A 352 3.92 4.09 11.06
N PHE A 353 3.92 2.78 11.24
CA PHE A 353 3.95 2.19 12.59
C PHE A 353 5.33 2.30 13.22
N GLY A 354 6.40 2.16 12.43
CA GLY A 354 7.76 2.35 12.91
C GLY A 354 8.02 3.78 13.37
N ALA A 355 7.54 4.77 12.63
CA ALA A 355 7.61 6.18 13.01
C ALA A 355 6.81 6.46 14.29
N ALA A 356 5.58 5.95 14.38
CA ALA A 356 4.77 6.05 15.60
C ALA A 356 5.50 5.44 16.81
N MET A 357 6.12 4.26 16.65
CA MET A 357 6.89 3.61 17.71
C MET A 357 8.12 4.43 18.12
N VAL A 358 8.87 5.01 17.17
CA VAL A 358 9.99 5.91 17.48
C VAL A 358 9.51 7.09 18.30
N GLY A 359 8.39 7.73 17.92
CA GLY A 359 7.82 8.83 18.69
C GLY A 359 7.44 8.43 20.11
N ILE A 360 6.89 7.23 20.30
CA ILE A 360 6.54 6.67 21.62
C ILE A 360 7.80 6.38 22.45
N GLU A 361 8.82 5.79 21.85
CA GLU A 361 10.08 5.44 22.52
C GLU A 361 10.83 6.69 23.01
N ASP A 362 10.85 7.74 22.19
CA ASP A 362 11.53 9.00 22.49
C ASP A 362 10.65 9.95 23.32
N GLY A 363 9.37 9.60 23.57
CA GLY A 363 8.44 10.46 24.32
C GLY A 363 8.18 11.79 23.63
N LEU A 364 8.14 11.82 22.30
CA LEU A 364 7.98 13.04 21.51
C LEU A 364 6.62 13.69 21.78
N THR A 365 6.59 15.01 21.64
CA THR A 365 5.35 15.80 21.74
C THR A 365 5.12 16.53 20.41
N PRO A 366 3.93 16.36 19.78
CA PRO A 366 3.63 17.03 18.51
C PRO A 366 3.44 18.54 18.73
N PRO A 367 3.61 19.37 17.68
CA PRO A 367 3.15 20.75 17.72
C PRO A 367 1.64 20.81 18.00
N PRO A 368 1.09 21.96 18.37
CA PRO A 368 -0.36 22.11 18.52
C PRO A 368 -1.12 21.66 17.26
N PRO A 369 -2.30 21.04 17.41
CA PRO A 369 -3.12 20.66 16.26
C PRO A 369 -3.54 21.91 15.48
N ILE A 370 -3.53 21.81 14.14
CA ILE A 370 -4.01 22.90 13.30
C ILE A 370 -5.54 22.99 13.35
N SER A 371 -6.06 24.16 13.04
CA SER A 371 -7.48 24.41 12.82
C SER A 371 -7.72 25.03 11.44
N GLY A 372 -8.87 24.75 10.82
CA GLY A 372 -9.19 25.25 9.49
C GLY A 372 -8.40 24.59 8.37
N ASN A 373 -8.33 25.22 7.22
CA ASN A 373 -7.77 24.65 6.01
C ASN A 373 -6.23 24.64 6.05
N ALA A 374 -5.62 23.44 6.06
CA ALA A 374 -4.17 23.26 6.06
C ALA A 374 -3.48 23.87 4.81
N TYR A 375 -4.14 23.83 3.65
CA TYR A 375 -3.59 24.38 2.41
C TYR A 375 -3.43 25.91 2.41
N ALA A 376 -4.11 26.61 3.33
CA ALA A 376 -4.03 28.06 3.47
C ALA A 376 -3.00 28.50 4.54
N GLN A 377 -2.32 27.56 5.18
CA GLN A 377 -1.38 27.83 6.25
C GLN A 377 0.08 27.68 5.77
N ASP A 378 1.00 28.39 6.42
CA ASP A 378 2.45 28.25 6.22
C ASP A 378 2.96 27.09 7.07
N LEU A 379 2.99 25.90 6.48
CA LEU A 379 3.38 24.65 7.13
C LEU A 379 4.56 24.03 6.38
N PRO A 380 5.43 23.26 7.06
CA PRO A 380 6.51 22.54 6.38
C PRO A 380 5.96 21.62 5.31
N GLU A 381 6.38 21.80 4.06
CA GLU A 381 5.86 21.03 2.92
C GLU A 381 6.56 19.66 2.80
N LEU A 382 5.83 18.69 2.24
CA LEU A 382 6.38 17.41 1.77
C LEU A 382 7.26 17.66 0.53
N LEU A 383 8.11 16.71 0.21
CA LEU A 383 8.92 16.77 -1.00
C LEU A 383 8.03 16.66 -2.25
N LYS A 384 8.37 17.43 -3.28
CA LYS A 384 7.52 17.62 -4.48
C LYS A 384 8.07 16.94 -5.72
N ASP A 385 9.22 16.32 -5.60
CA ASP A 385 9.82 15.59 -6.70
C ASP A 385 10.50 14.30 -6.23
N TRP A 386 10.53 13.35 -7.13
CA TRP A 386 10.99 12.00 -6.85
C TRP A 386 12.49 11.93 -6.55
N HIS A 387 13.31 12.72 -7.24
CA HIS A 387 14.76 12.73 -7.03
C HIS A 387 15.11 13.25 -5.62
N ALA A 388 14.49 14.37 -5.20
CA ALA A 388 14.67 14.90 -3.86
C ALA A 388 14.20 13.92 -2.77
N ALA A 389 13.09 13.21 -3.01
CA ALA A 389 12.58 12.21 -2.08
C ALA A 389 13.52 11.00 -1.97
N THR A 390 14.08 10.51 -3.08
CA THR A 390 15.07 9.43 -3.09
C THR A 390 16.33 9.84 -2.33
N GLY A 391 16.87 11.02 -2.59
CA GLY A 391 18.05 11.54 -1.89
C GLY A 391 17.81 11.75 -0.38
N ARG A 392 16.62 12.22 0.00
CA ARG A 392 16.26 12.38 1.41
C ARG A 392 16.11 11.02 2.11
N PHE A 393 15.46 10.06 1.46
CA PHE A 393 15.28 8.70 1.98
C PHE A 393 16.63 8.00 2.19
N ALA A 394 17.60 8.23 1.29
CA ALA A 394 18.93 7.62 1.37
C ALA A 394 19.75 8.09 2.59
N THR A 395 19.53 9.32 3.07
CA THR A 395 20.44 9.98 4.00
C THR A 395 19.85 10.36 5.36
N ASP A 396 18.53 10.20 5.51
CA ASP A 396 17.87 10.63 6.76
C ASP A 396 18.18 9.67 7.93
N PRO A 397 18.63 10.19 9.08
CA PRO A 397 19.01 9.36 10.23
C PRO A 397 17.82 8.67 10.94
N LEU A 398 16.58 9.08 10.67
CA LEU A 398 15.39 8.47 11.24
C LEU A 398 15.11 7.08 10.62
N LEU A 399 15.31 6.96 9.30
CA LEU A 399 14.91 5.75 8.57
C LEU A 399 15.61 4.46 9.04
N PRO A 400 16.91 4.43 9.35
CA PRO A 400 17.57 3.26 9.94
C PRO A 400 17.02 2.81 11.30
N ARG A 401 16.24 3.67 11.98
CA ARG A 401 15.52 3.31 13.21
C ARG A 401 14.18 2.61 12.93
N ILE A 402 13.72 2.63 11.68
CA ILE A 402 12.42 2.11 11.23
C ILE A 402 12.61 0.90 10.32
N LEU A 403 13.48 1.01 9.33
CA LEU A 403 13.67 0.04 8.27
C LEU A 403 15.08 -0.57 8.31
N PRO A 404 15.26 -1.83 7.88
CA PRO A 404 16.58 -2.43 7.70
C PRO A 404 17.45 -1.63 6.71
N ALA A 405 18.74 -1.53 6.99
CA ALA A 405 19.69 -0.82 6.13
C ALA A 405 19.75 -1.40 4.71
N GLU A 406 19.63 -2.72 4.59
CA GLU A 406 19.59 -3.41 3.29
C GLU A 406 18.35 -3.00 2.47
N LEU A 407 17.19 -2.93 3.10
CA LEU A 407 15.97 -2.48 2.43
C LEU A 407 16.06 -1.03 1.95
N ILE A 408 16.58 -0.14 2.80
CA ILE A 408 16.81 1.27 2.44
C ILE A 408 17.70 1.36 1.21
N ARG A 409 18.85 0.68 1.23
CA ARG A 409 19.79 0.64 0.09
C ARG A 409 19.13 0.11 -1.18
N ASN A 410 18.44 -1.03 -1.08
CA ASN A 410 17.79 -1.66 -2.22
C ASN A 410 16.72 -0.74 -2.82
N MET A 411 15.92 -0.09 -1.98
CA MET A 411 14.90 0.86 -2.45
C MET A 411 15.53 2.08 -3.16
N VAL A 412 16.61 2.63 -2.62
CA VAL A 412 17.32 3.76 -3.26
C VAL A 412 17.84 3.35 -4.63
N LEU A 413 18.58 2.24 -4.72
CA LEU A 413 19.14 1.76 -5.99
C LEU A 413 18.05 1.48 -7.04
N THR A 414 16.95 0.84 -6.63
CA THR A 414 15.79 0.59 -7.51
C THR A 414 15.23 1.90 -8.05
N LYS A 415 14.98 2.88 -7.17
CA LYS A 415 14.37 4.15 -7.58
C LYS A 415 15.32 5.06 -8.39
N GLU A 416 16.61 4.99 -8.16
CA GLU A 416 17.63 5.67 -8.99
C GLU A 416 17.66 5.09 -10.41
N GLN A 417 17.62 3.77 -10.57
CA GLN A 417 17.53 3.12 -11.89
C GLN A 417 16.24 3.48 -12.62
N GLU A 418 15.09 3.40 -11.93
CA GLU A 418 13.78 3.78 -12.49
C GLU A 418 13.74 5.25 -12.95
N LEU A 419 14.32 6.17 -12.15
CA LEU A 419 14.45 7.59 -12.52
C LEU A 419 15.19 7.75 -13.85
N GLY A 420 16.31 7.04 -14.01
CA GLY A 420 17.09 7.07 -15.25
C GLY A 420 16.34 6.49 -16.45
N ALA A 421 15.68 5.34 -16.27
CA ALA A 421 14.92 4.67 -17.32
C ALA A 421 13.71 5.49 -17.79
N LEU A 422 12.95 6.07 -16.84
CA LEU A 422 11.75 6.87 -17.14
C LEU A 422 12.06 8.22 -17.77
N ALA A 423 13.25 8.78 -17.54
CA ALA A 423 13.64 10.04 -18.18
C ALA A 423 13.68 9.98 -19.72
N ALA A 424 13.81 8.77 -20.29
CA ALA A 424 13.79 8.53 -21.73
C ALA A 424 12.37 8.28 -22.31
N ILE A 425 11.34 8.17 -21.46
CA ILE A 425 9.97 7.85 -21.85
C ILE A 425 9.10 9.10 -21.73
N PRO A 426 8.32 9.48 -22.76
CA PRO A 426 7.39 10.60 -22.68
C PRO A 426 6.42 10.42 -21.49
N LYS A 427 6.17 11.52 -20.76
CA LYS A 427 5.32 11.47 -19.56
C LYS A 427 3.90 10.95 -19.87
N GLU A 428 3.38 11.26 -21.04
CA GLU A 428 2.08 10.80 -21.53
C GLU A 428 2.00 9.28 -21.73
N ASP A 429 3.14 8.59 -21.81
CA ASP A 429 3.21 7.13 -21.96
C ASP A 429 3.48 6.40 -20.64
N HIS A 430 3.75 7.11 -19.54
CA HIS A 430 4.05 6.50 -18.24
C HIS A 430 2.91 5.61 -17.72
N TRP A 431 1.65 5.92 -18.08
CA TRP A 431 0.51 5.10 -17.69
C TRP A 431 0.61 3.65 -18.21
N LYS A 432 1.24 3.42 -19.38
CA LYS A 432 1.43 2.07 -19.95
C LYS A 432 2.33 1.20 -19.06
N ILE A 433 3.19 1.83 -18.27
CA ILE A 433 4.10 1.16 -17.34
C ILE A 433 3.37 0.88 -16.03
N TYR A 434 2.65 1.89 -15.50
CA TYR A 434 2.11 1.84 -14.16
C TYR A 434 0.72 1.17 -14.07
N LEU A 435 -0.04 1.10 -15.17
CA LEU A 435 -1.43 0.63 -15.16
C LEU A 435 -1.63 -0.73 -14.48
N GLU A 436 -0.74 -1.68 -14.76
CA GLU A 436 -0.82 -3.07 -14.26
C GLU A 436 0.19 -3.36 -13.15
N THR A 437 1.07 -2.42 -12.84
CA THR A 437 2.22 -2.67 -11.96
C THR A 437 2.11 -2.02 -10.59
N VAL A 438 1.20 -1.04 -10.41
CA VAL A 438 1.06 -0.33 -9.14
C VAL A 438 -0.34 -0.43 -8.54
#